data_d3d164c7ff4e7ab41e587155ecc16b33
#
_entry.id   d3d164c7ff4e7ab41e587155ecc16b33
#
_cell.length_a   1.000
_cell.length_b   1.000
_cell.length_c   1.000
_cell.angle_alpha   90.00
_cell.angle_beta   90.00
_cell.angle_gamma   90.00
#
_symmetry.space_group_name_H-M   'P 1'
#
loop_
_entity.id
_entity.type
_entity.pdbx_description
1 polymer ?
#
loop_
_entity_poly.entity_id
_entity_poly.type
_entity_poly.pdbx_seq_one_letter_code
_entity_poly.pdbx_strand_id
1 'polypeptide(L)'
;FLLLWVFVFLSADLFAGSFRTLGIKEGLGSRQVFQINKDSAGFVWVYTHVGIDRYDGNEIKHYKLDGMVDSRDNIQSSTTMMCDKEGIVWVALKNGKIYAYNKLTDSFQLRVDLADYLPSPVLYNMLFDDENRLWLCMSKGLYSWEESAGLSFAGLKGQSVRCMVQMEDEVF
;
A
#
# COMPACT_ATOMS: atom_id res chain seq x y z
N PHE A 1 -50.79 -37.20 -29.82
CA PHE A 1 -49.45 -36.53 -29.85
C PHE A 1 -49.29 -35.72 -28.57
N LEU A 2 -48.57 -36.26 -27.61
CA LEU A 2 -48.22 -35.61 -26.37
C LEU A 2 -46.93 -34.81 -26.60
N LEU A 3 -47.01 -33.45 -26.58
CA LEU A 3 -45.84 -32.57 -26.57
C LEU A 3 -45.35 -32.46 -25.13
N LEU A 4 -44.23 -33.15 -24.84
CA LEU A 4 -43.53 -33.07 -23.59
C LEU A 4 -42.69 -31.77 -23.59
N TRP A 5 -43.12 -30.77 -22.85
CA TRP A 5 -42.34 -29.56 -22.58
C TRP A 5 -41.26 -29.88 -21.52
N VAL A 6 -40.02 -30.04 -21.98
CA VAL A 6 -38.89 -30.13 -21.08
C VAL A 6 -38.52 -28.69 -20.67
N PHE A 7 -38.89 -28.29 -19.48
CA PHE A 7 -38.36 -27.07 -18.83
C PHE A 7 -36.93 -27.35 -18.41
N VAL A 8 -35.96 -26.87 -19.20
CA VAL A 8 -34.58 -26.76 -18.77
C VAL A 8 -34.52 -25.56 -17.82
N PHE A 9 -34.54 -25.86 -16.52
CA PHE A 9 -34.16 -24.86 -15.53
C PHE A 9 -32.66 -24.59 -15.69
N LEU A 10 -32.28 -23.52 -16.39
CA LEU A 10 -30.97 -22.89 -16.21
C LEU A 10 -30.96 -22.35 -14.78
N SER A 11 -30.32 -23.09 -13.88
CA SER A 11 -29.90 -22.55 -12.59
C SER A 11 -28.83 -21.51 -12.89
N ALA A 12 -29.23 -20.23 -13.05
CA ALA A 12 -28.32 -19.13 -12.92
C ALA A 12 -27.86 -19.16 -11.46
N ASP A 13 -26.63 -19.62 -11.22
CA ASP A 13 -25.95 -19.40 -9.96
C ASP A 13 -25.85 -17.89 -9.76
N LEU A 14 -26.85 -17.33 -9.07
CA LEU A 14 -26.74 -16.00 -8.52
C LEU A 14 -25.60 -16.05 -7.51
N PHE A 15 -24.42 -15.59 -7.93
CA PHE A 15 -23.34 -15.24 -7.02
C PHE A 15 -23.83 -14.10 -6.13
N ALA A 16 -24.55 -14.42 -5.08
CA ALA A 16 -24.81 -13.52 -3.98
C ALA A 16 -23.48 -13.36 -3.24
N GLY A 17 -22.74 -12.33 -3.61
CA GLY A 17 -21.52 -11.97 -2.90
C GLY A 17 -21.85 -11.76 -1.42
N SER A 18 -21.31 -12.58 -0.54
CA SER A 18 -21.45 -12.38 0.89
C SER A 18 -20.48 -11.26 1.31
N PHE A 19 -21.02 -10.20 1.89
CA PHE A 19 -20.21 -9.15 2.51
C PHE A 19 -19.86 -9.56 3.94
N ARG A 20 -18.56 -9.52 4.26
CA ARG A 20 -18.05 -9.67 5.62
C ARG A 20 -17.46 -8.35 6.09
N THR A 21 -17.88 -7.87 7.23
CA THR A 21 -17.31 -6.68 7.86
C THR A 21 -16.14 -7.08 8.73
N LEU A 22 -14.99 -6.45 8.53
CA LEU A 22 -13.83 -6.53 9.42
C LEU A 22 -13.73 -5.22 10.20
N GLY A 23 -13.87 -5.29 11.50
CA GLY A 23 -13.80 -4.14 12.40
C GLY A 23 -12.96 -4.44 13.64
N ILE A 24 -13.06 -3.58 14.63
CA ILE A 24 -12.36 -3.74 15.92
C ILE A 24 -12.71 -5.08 16.60
N LYS A 25 -13.93 -5.55 16.46
CA LYS A 25 -14.36 -6.83 17.05
C LYS A 25 -13.67 -8.03 16.41
N GLU A 26 -13.36 -7.92 15.14
CA GLU A 26 -12.65 -8.95 14.36
C GLU A 26 -11.12 -8.78 14.45
N GLY A 27 -10.65 -7.78 15.23
CA GLY A 27 -9.23 -7.58 15.51
C GLY A 27 -8.57 -6.43 14.74
N LEU A 28 -9.31 -5.64 13.93
CA LEU A 28 -8.73 -4.48 13.24
C LEU A 28 -8.24 -3.44 14.26
N GLY A 29 -7.05 -2.88 14.06
CA GLY A 29 -6.44 -1.93 14.99
C GLY A 29 -7.18 -0.61 15.11
N SER A 30 -7.84 -0.14 14.05
CA SER A 30 -8.63 1.08 14.05
C SER A 30 -9.81 0.99 13.09
N ARG A 31 -10.86 1.78 13.35
CA ARG A 31 -11.98 1.99 12.41
C ARG A 31 -11.60 2.94 11.27
N GLN A 32 -10.56 3.75 11.46
CA GLN A 32 -10.06 4.64 10.41
C GLN A 32 -9.07 3.88 9.54
N VAL A 33 -9.54 3.49 8.36
CA VAL A 33 -8.77 2.84 7.32
C VAL A 33 -8.40 3.87 6.26
N PHE A 34 -7.12 3.96 5.93
CA PHE A 34 -6.62 4.90 4.92
C PHE A 34 -6.33 4.23 3.59
N GLN A 35 -5.85 2.98 3.63
CA GLN A 35 -5.51 2.24 2.43
C GLN A 35 -5.62 0.73 2.65
N ILE A 36 -5.96 0.01 1.58
CA ILE A 36 -6.03 -1.45 1.58
C ILE A 36 -5.27 -1.93 0.34
N ASN A 37 -4.41 -2.93 0.54
CA ASN A 37 -3.71 -3.63 -0.53
C ASN A 37 -3.78 -5.14 -0.33
N LYS A 38 -3.62 -5.89 -1.41
CA LYS A 38 -3.50 -7.35 -1.37
C LYS A 38 -2.14 -7.74 -1.94
N ASP A 39 -1.39 -8.56 -1.21
CA ASP A 39 -0.11 -9.07 -1.69
C ASP A 39 -0.27 -10.32 -2.59
N SER A 40 0.84 -10.75 -3.17
CA SER A 40 0.88 -11.94 -4.04
C SER A 40 0.60 -13.26 -3.31
N ALA A 41 0.75 -13.30 -1.98
CA ALA A 41 0.42 -14.46 -1.15
C ALA A 41 -1.07 -14.51 -0.77
N GLY A 42 -1.83 -13.45 -1.09
CA GLY A 42 -3.25 -13.36 -0.82
C GLY A 42 -3.62 -12.68 0.49
N PHE A 43 -2.65 -12.25 1.29
CA PHE A 43 -2.91 -11.46 2.49
C PHE A 43 -3.48 -10.09 2.14
N VAL A 44 -4.44 -9.63 2.94
CA VAL A 44 -4.98 -8.27 2.84
C VAL A 44 -4.30 -7.40 3.88
N TRP A 45 -3.64 -6.35 3.41
CA TRP A 45 -2.95 -5.38 4.21
C TRP A 45 -3.78 -4.12 4.34
N VAL A 46 -3.96 -3.66 5.56
CA VAL A 46 -4.82 -2.52 5.89
C VAL A 46 -3.99 -1.49 6.64
N TYR A 47 -3.79 -0.32 6.02
CA TYR A 47 -3.20 0.81 6.72
C TYR A 47 -4.29 1.53 7.51
N THR A 48 -4.09 1.61 8.83
CA THR A 48 -5.02 2.23 9.77
C THR A 48 -4.36 3.39 10.52
N HIS A 49 -5.16 4.11 11.27
CA HIS A 49 -4.67 5.21 12.12
C HIS A 49 -3.60 4.78 13.15
N VAL A 50 -3.62 3.55 13.59
CA VAL A 50 -2.72 3.05 14.66
C VAL A 50 -1.59 2.14 14.16
N GLY A 51 -1.58 1.79 12.88
CA GLY A 51 -0.56 0.91 12.33
C GLY A 51 -0.98 0.20 11.05
N ILE A 52 -0.24 -0.82 10.72
CA ILE A 52 -0.51 -1.70 9.59
C ILE A 52 -1.09 -3.00 10.12
N ASP A 53 -2.21 -3.43 9.56
CA ASP A 53 -2.86 -4.68 9.89
C ASP A 53 -2.73 -5.63 8.69
N ARG A 54 -2.42 -6.91 8.94
CA ARG A 54 -2.43 -7.98 7.95
C ARG A 54 -3.52 -8.97 8.29
N TYR A 55 -4.43 -9.19 7.37
CA TYR A 55 -5.48 -10.19 7.45
C TYR A 55 -5.17 -11.36 6.53
N ASP A 56 -5.17 -12.58 7.07
CA ASP A 56 -4.86 -13.82 6.36
C ASP A 56 -6.11 -14.62 5.92
N GLY A 57 -7.31 -14.07 6.12
CA GLY A 57 -8.59 -14.73 5.90
C GLY A 57 -9.25 -15.21 7.19
N ASN A 58 -8.50 -15.33 8.29
CA ASN A 58 -8.95 -15.81 9.59
C ASN A 58 -8.61 -14.85 10.72
N GLU A 59 -7.34 -14.42 10.81
CA GLU A 59 -6.80 -13.61 11.89
C GLU A 59 -6.21 -12.29 11.37
N ILE A 60 -6.14 -11.30 12.25
CA ILE A 60 -5.50 -10.01 11.99
C ILE A 60 -4.26 -9.88 12.86
N LYS A 61 -3.11 -9.64 12.21
CA LYS A 61 -1.84 -9.32 12.86
C LYS A 61 -1.52 -7.85 12.70
N HIS A 62 -1.07 -7.20 13.80
CA HIS A 62 -0.72 -5.77 13.85
C HIS A 62 0.78 -5.56 13.74
N TYR A 63 1.17 -4.52 13.00
CA TYR A 63 2.54 -4.05 12.86
C TYR A 63 2.60 -2.55 13.18
N LYS A 64 3.57 -2.17 14.00
CA LYS A 64 3.93 -0.78 14.25
C LYS A 64 5.26 -0.46 13.59
N LEU A 65 5.39 0.73 13.04
CA LEU A 65 6.62 1.22 12.43
C LEU A 65 7.17 2.38 13.25
N ASP A 66 8.50 2.44 13.38
CA ASP A 66 9.15 3.55 14.04
C ASP A 66 8.95 4.85 13.25
N GLY A 67 8.40 5.87 13.92
CA GLY A 67 8.06 7.14 13.27
C GLY A 67 6.61 7.24 12.79
N MET A 68 5.79 6.21 12.98
CA MET A 68 4.33 6.38 12.98
C MET A 68 3.97 7.12 14.26
N VAL A 69 3.57 8.36 14.12
CA VAL A 69 3.19 9.20 15.27
C VAL A 69 1.80 8.79 15.73
N ASP A 70 1.72 8.37 16.96
CA ASP A 70 0.49 8.08 17.71
C ASP A 70 -0.19 9.42 18.09
N SER A 71 -0.39 10.31 17.12
CA SER A 71 -0.95 11.63 17.40
C SER A 71 -2.38 11.73 16.91
N ARG A 72 -3.26 11.85 17.86
CA ARG A 72 -4.68 12.20 17.68
C ARG A 72 -4.89 13.51 16.92
N ASP A 73 -3.83 14.30 16.73
CA ASP A 73 -3.86 15.65 16.20
C ASP A 73 -3.34 15.79 14.76
N ASN A 74 -2.82 14.73 14.13
CA ASN A 74 -2.27 14.79 12.77
C ASN A 74 -2.90 13.75 11.84
N ILE A 75 -4.18 13.97 11.50
CA ILE A 75 -4.97 13.19 10.51
C ILE A 75 -4.38 13.28 9.07
N GLN A 76 -3.26 13.93 8.89
CA GLN A 76 -2.58 14.11 7.59
C GLN A 76 -1.24 13.38 7.50
N SER A 77 -1.10 12.22 8.09
CA SER A 77 0.05 11.39 7.75
C SER A 77 -0.17 10.81 6.34
N SER A 78 0.41 11.44 5.35
CA SER A 78 0.52 10.87 4.00
C SER A 78 1.44 9.66 4.09
N THR A 79 0.91 8.56 4.56
CA THR A 79 1.56 7.26 4.47
C THR A 79 0.97 6.58 3.27
N THR A 80 1.82 6.03 2.44
CA THR A 80 1.40 5.24 1.29
C THR A 80 1.91 3.82 1.44
N MET A 81 1.12 2.86 1.03
CA MET A 81 1.43 1.44 1.08
C MET A 81 1.17 0.82 -0.28
N MET A 82 2.09 -0.01 -0.77
CA MET A 82 1.91 -0.71 -2.04
C MET A 82 2.73 -2.00 -2.05
N CYS A 83 2.47 -2.85 -3.04
CA CYS A 83 3.29 -4.02 -3.32
C CYS A 83 4.19 -3.73 -4.52
N ASP A 84 5.43 -4.21 -4.45
CA ASP A 84 6.31 -4.28 -5.60
C ASP A 84 5.95 -5.49 -6.50
N LYS A 85 6.72 -5.71 -7.56
CA LYS A 85 6.50 -6.83 -8.50
C LYS A 85 6.73 -8.20 -7.88
N GLU A 86 7.59 -8.29 -6.89
CA GLU A 86 7.83 -9.51 -6.13
C GLU A 86 6.72 -9.79 -5.10
N GLY A 87 5.76 -8.87 -4.96
CA GLY A 87 4.68 -8.95 -4.00
C GLY A 87 5.12 -8.66 -2.56
N ILE A 88 6.22 -7.92 -2.41
CA ILE A 88 6.66 -7.39 -1.11
C ILE A 88 5.86 -6.13 -0.83
N VAL A 89 5.36 -6.02 0.39
CA VAL A 89 4.62 -4.83 0.83
C VAL A 89 5.60 -3.77 1.31
N TRP A 90 5.49 -2.58 0.74
CA TRP A 90 6.26 -1.40 1.09
C TRP A 90 5.36 -0.35 1.73
N VAL A 91 5.89 0.34 2.71
CA VAL A 91 5.20 1.42 3.44
C VAL A 91 6.11 2.62 3.53
N ALA A 92 5.66 3.74 3.01
CA ALA A 92 6.38 5.00 3.10
C ALA A 92 5.69 5.96 4.04
N LEU A 93 6.42 6.50 5.01
CA LEU A 93 5.95 7.50 5.94
C LEU A 93 6.23 8.91 5.41
N LYS A 94 5.42 9.88 5.80
CA LYS A 94 5.55 11.27 5.39
C LYS A 94 6.92 11.89 5.71
N ASN A 95 7.56 11.43 6.77
CA ASN A 95 8.89 11.89 7.18
C ASN A 95 10.03 11.33 6.32
N GLY A 96 9.71 10.53 5.29
CA GLY A 96 10.68 9.98 4.34
C GLY A 96 11.26 8.63 4.73
N LYS A 97 10.81 8.01 5.81
CA LYS A 97 11.18 6.63 6.12
C LYS A 97 10.35 5.66 5.28
N ILE A 98 11.01 4.71 4.62
CA ILE A 98 10.38 3.72 3.76
C ILE A 98 10.78 2.33 4.26
N TYR A 99 9.77 1.52 4.53
CA TYR A 99 9.91 0.18 5.07
C TYR A 99 9.45 -0.86 4.07
N ALA A 100 10.09 -2.02 4.05
CA ALA A 100 9.63 -3.19 3.32
C ALA A 100 9.35 -4.34 4.29
N TYR A 101 8.30 -5.09 4.01
CA TYR A 101 7.96 -6.27 4.79
C TYR A 101 8.92 -7.43 4.49
N ASN A 102 9.51 -7.98 5.54
CA ASN A 102 10.35 -9.15 5.46
C ASN A 102 9.57 -10.38 5.94
N LYS A 103 9.30 -11.31 5.02
CA LYS A 103 8.54 -12.54 5.29
C LYS A 103 9.26 -13.49 6.25
N LEU A 104 10.60 -13.49 6.26
CA LEU A 104 11.39 -14.41 7.10
C LEU A 104 11.35 -14.00 8.57
N THR A 105 11.36 -12.70 8.85
CA THR A 105 11.31 -12.16 10.20
C THR A 105 9.91 -11.75 10.63
N ASP A 106 8.95 -11.83 9.70
CA ASP A 106 7.56 -11.40 9.88
C ASP A 106 7.46 -9.99 10.49
N SER A 107 8.22 -9.05 9.91
CA SER A 107 8.34 -7.67 10.38
C SER A 107 8.67 -6.71 9.23
N PHE A 108 8.38 -5.44 9.44
CA PHE A 108 8.84 -4.38 8.54
C PHE A 108 10.27 -3.96 8.88
N GLN A 109 11.10 -3.82 7.87
CA GLN A 109 12.48 -3.36 7.98
C GLN A 109 12.65 -2.03 7.24
N LEU A 110 13.35 -1.08 7.87
CA LEU A 110 13.70 0.19 7.22
C LEU A 110 14.65 -0.10 6.04
N ARG A 111 14.25 0.33 4.85
CA ARG A 111 15.02 0.17 3.61
C ARG A 111 15.64 1.49 3.17
N VAL A 112 14.90 2.58 3.34
CA VAL A 112 15.33 3.92 2.94
C VAL A 112 14.98 4.90 4.03
N ASP A 113 15.94 5.72 4.45
CA ASP A 113 15.68 6.96 5.17
C ASP A 113 16.05 8.13 4.25
N LEU A 114 15.07 8.85 3.75
CA LEU A 114 15.32 9.98 2.86
C LEU A 114 16.05 11.14 3.54
N ALA A 115 16.11 11.15 4.88
CA ALA A 115 16.90 12.11 5.63
C ALA A 115 18.42 11.96 5.40
N ASP A 116 18.87 10.78 4.99
CA ASP A 116 20.28 10.52 4.62
C ASP A 116 20.67 11.23 3.31
N TYR A 117 19.68 11.60 2.49
CA TYR A 117 19.90 12.22 1.17
C TYR A 117 19.43 13.67 1.10
N LEU A 118 18.39 14.02 1.84
CA LEU A 118 17.71 15.31 1.71
C LEU A 118 17.43 15.95 3.07
N PRO A 119 17.62 17.25 3.22
CA PRO A 119 17.23 17.97 4.43
C PRO A 119 15.70 18.05 4.52
N SER A 120 15.13 17.56 5.62
CA SER A 120 13.70 17.62 5.91
C SER A 120 12.81 17.09 4.77
N PRO A 121 12.98 15.81 4.38
CA PRO A 121 12.19 15.22 3.30
C PRO A 121 10.70 15.16 3.68
N VAL A 122 9.82 15.50 2.75
CA VAL A 122 8.37 15.33 2.89
C VAL A 122 7.89 14.53 1.71
N LEU A 123 7.55 13.27 1.99
CA LEU A 123 7.05 12.32 1.01
C LEU A 123 5.52 12.31 1.01
N TYR A 124 4.91 12.32 -0.17
CA TYR A 124 3.46 12.27 -0.33
C TYR A 124 2.96 10.96 -0.89
N ASN A 125 3.69 10.38 -1.85
CA ASN A 125 3.31 9.13 -2.47
C ASN A 125 4.54 8.40 -3.02
N MET A 126 4.40 7.10 -3.27
CA MET A 126 5.40 6.29 -3.95
C MET A 126 4.72 5.39 -4.99
N LEU A 127 5.48 4.97 -5.99
CA LEU A 127 5.05 4.05 -7.04
C LEU A 127 6.22 3.17 -7.46
N PHE A 128 5.98 1.88 -7.68
CA PHE A 128 6.90 1.02 -8.44
C PHE A 128 6.46 1.00 -9.90
N ASP A 129 7.41 1.29 -10.80
CA ASP A 129 7.18 1.15 -12.25
C ASP A 129 7.32 -0.30 -12.72
N ASP A 130 7.14 -0.51 -14.03
CA ASP A 130 7.24 -1.84 -14.63
C ASP A 130 8.65 -2.43 -14.62
N GLU A 131 9.67 -1.63 -14.35
CA GLU A 131 11.05 -2.06 -14.14
C GLU A 131 11.39 -2.31 -12.66
N ASN A 132 10.36 -2.20 -11.77
CA ASN A 132 10.50 -2.29 -10.29
C ASN A 132 11.36 -1.17 -9.70
N ARG A 133 11.43 -0.02 -10.38
CA ARG A 133 12.07 1.18 -9.86
C ARG A 133 11.10 1.92 -8.93
N LEU A 134 11.57 2.32 -7.77
CA LEU A 134 10.76 3.08 -6.82
C LEU A 134 10.78 4.58 -7.14
N TRP A 135 9.62 5.11 -7.47
CA TRP A 135 9.39 6.54 -7.68
C TRP A 135 8.81 7.19 -6.44
N LEU A 136 9.25 8.41 -6.13
CA LEU A 136 8.92 9.13 -4.91
C LEU A 136 8.38 10.53 -5.23
N CYS A 137 7.10 10.74 -4.93
CA CYS A 137 6.43 12.04 -5.05
C CYS A 137 6.69 12.87 -3.80
N MET A 138 7.43 13.96 -3.94
CA MET A 138 7.89 14.73 -2.79
C MET A 138 7.47 16.21 -2.87
N SER A 139 7.61 16.92 -1.75
CA SER A 139 7.27 18.34 -1.65
C SER A 139 8.12 19.25 -2.55
N LYS A 140 9.29 18.80 -3.01
CA LYS A 140 10.25 19.59 -3.78
C LYS A 140 10.66 18.97 -5.11
N GLY A 141 9.90 18.00 -5.61
CA GLY A 141 10.18 17.36 -6.88
C GLY A 141 9.82 15.89 -6.94
N LEU A 142 10.13 15.29 -8.07
CA LEU A 142 10.05 13.86 -8.34
C LEU A 142 11.43 13.25 -8.21
N TYR A 143 11.52 12.12 -7.53
CA TYR A 143 12.75 11.35 -7.33
C TYR A 143 12.52 9.90 -7.66
N SER A 144 13.59 9.19 -7.98
CA SER A 144 13.62 7.72 -8.03
C SER A 144 14.65 7.19 -7.05
N TRP A 145 14.42 5.98 -6.58
CA TRP A 145 15.37 5.28 -5.71
C TRP A 145 15.60 3.87 -6.22
N GLU A 146 16.85 3.47 -6.20
CA GLU A 146 17.31 2.11 -6.51
C GLU A 146 18.31 1.65 -5.45
N GLU A 147 18.30 0.38 -5.08
CA GLU A 147 19.18 -0.14 -4.01
C GLU A 147 20.65 0.02 -4.34
N SER A 148 21.03 -0.10 -5.62
CA SER A 148 22.42 0.02 -6.09
C SER A 148 22.89 1.45 -6.31
N ALA A 149 22.00 2.36 -6.68
CA ALA A 149 22.32 3.74 -7.09
C ALA A 149 21.90 4.80 -6.05
N GLY A 150 21.03 4.43 -5.08
CA GLY A 150 20.49 5.36 -4.10
C GLY A 150 19.43 6.27 -4.68
N LEU A 151 19.27 7.46 -4.06
CA LEU A 151 18.29 8.46 -4.45
C LEU A 151 18.78 9.31 -5.62
N SER A 152 17.96 9.43 -6.66
CA SER A 152 18.20 10.25 -7.84
C SER A 152 17.09 11.27 -8.08
N PHE A 153 17.44 12.49 -8.45
CA PHE A 153 16.47 13.51 -8.82
C PHE A 153 15.98 13.26 -10.24
N ALA A 154 14.67 13.11 -10.42
CA ALA A 154 14.06 12.77 -11.70
C ALA A 154 13.40 13.95 -12.42
N GLY A 155 12.93 14.98 -11.70
CA GLY A 155 12.33 16.15 -12.34
C GLY A 155 11.46 17.00 -11.41
N LEU A 156 10.78 18.00 -11.99
CA LEU A 156 9.83 18.89 -11.29
C LEU A 156 10.44 19.64 -10.09
N LYS A 157 11.68 20.13 -10.25
CA LYS A 157 12.43 20.79 -9.18
C LYS A 157 11.65 21.94 -8.54
N GLY A 158 11.54 21.89 -7.21
CA GLY A 158 10.85 22.90 -6.42
C GLY A 158 9.33 22.85 -6.48
N GLN A 159 8.75 21.91 -7.23
CA GLN A 159 7.32 21.71 -7.32
C GLN A 159 6.87 20.59 -6.37
N SER A 160 5.65 20.73 -5.84
CA SER A 160 5.05 19.71 -4.99
C SER A 160 4.38 18.65 -5.84
N VAL A 161 4.93 17.45 -5.87
CA VAL A 161 4.36 16.28 -6.56
C VAL A 161 3.58 15.47 -5.54
N ARG A 162 2.26 15.34 -5.75
CA ARG A 162 1.36 14.73 -4.78
C ARG A 162 1.04 13.28 -5.08
N CYS A 163 0.90 12.96 -6.36
CA CYS A 163 0.60 11.61 -6.84
C CYS A 163 1.18 11.44 -8.23
N MET A 164 1.24 10.21 -8.65
CA MET A 164 1.74 9.79 -9.94
C MET A 164 1.02 8.50 -10.33
N VAL A 165 0.90 8.26 -11.62
CA VAL A 165 0.34 7.03 -12.19
C VAL A 165 1.20 6.60 -13.36
N GLN A 166 1.41 5.31 -13.50
CA GLN A 166 1.99 4.74 -14.70
C GLN A 166 0.86 4.42 -15.69
N MET A 167 1.03 4.82 -16.94
CA MET A 167 0.14 4.49 -18.04
C MET A 167 0.99 3.90 -19.16
N GLU A 168 0.75 2.62 -19.49
CA GLU A 168 1.56 1.87 -20.46
C GLU A 168 3.05 1.95 -20.07
N ASP A 169 3.90 2.49 -20.93
CA ASP A 169 5.35 2.63 -20.71
C ASP A 169 5.74 4.02 -20.16
N GLU A 170 4.80 4.87 -19.77
CA GLU A 170 5.06 6.24 -19.29
C GLU A 170 4.55 6.45 -17.86
N VAL A 171 5.27 7.30 -17.09
CA VAL A 171 4.92 7.70 -15.73
C VAL A 171 4.47 9.16 -15.74
N PHE A 172 3.28 9.44 -15.18
CA PHE A 172 2.66 10.77 -15.11
C PHE A 172 2.41 11.23 -13.69
#